data_ecabc8d67a98f0b397ee015154eefbd2
#
_entry.id   ecabc8d67a98f0b397ee015154eefbd2
#
_cell.length_a   1.000
_cell.length_b   1.000
_cell.length_c   1.000
_cell.angle_alpha   90.00
_cell.angle_beta   90.00
_cell.angle_gamma   90.00
#
_symmetry.space_group_name_H-M   'P 1'
#
loop_
_entity.id
_entity.type
_entity.pdbx_description
1 polymer ?
#
loop_
_entity_poly.entity_id
_entity_poly.type
_entity_poly.pdbx_seq_one_letter_code
_entity_poly.pdbx_strand_id
1 'polypeptide(L)'
;MQPLEAEARDTEQRQADEARAVRDLRTLLKQRDSDLADLRRKLDLITAIDQAKLRPPKWLQPKVSAKGHHGTVSLMLTDTHFGEVVNPAEVDWLNAYDDEIAAKRLRRFTDKAIEMPRDYVSGIAYDGAVLFWGGDIFTGTIHDELLETNTETLYASVIRWIEPLAAMCYSLADAFGKLHCAVTFGNHGRRTKKPRGKQRAQDNIEWLLYKVLERETRHDKRITWQIPDAADTLVSIYSTRFLLTHGDQFRGGSGIAGALSPLMLGSHRKTRRAMASGRPYDVMVIGHFHQYLTLPGPVIVGGTLKGTDEYAYLGNFGYEPPRQAFWVTTPEKGVTISAPIDVFDRAAEGW
;
A
#
# COMPACT_ATOMS: atom_id res chain seq x y z
N MET A 1 -41.99 -73.39 7.32
CA MET A 1 -41.07 -72.77 6.38
C MET A 1 -41.12 -71.24 6.39
N GLN A 2 -42.24 -70.56 6.73
CA GLN A 2 -42.38 -69.13 6.74
C GLN A 2 -41.54 -68.34 7.80
N PRO A 3 -41.24 -68.81 9.04
CA PRO A 3 -40.48 -68.03 10.02
C PRO A 3 -39.00 -67.83 9.67
N LEU A 4 -38.34 -68.86 9.13
CA LEU A 4 -36.90 -68.84 8.78
C LEU A 4 -36.57 -67.86 7.61
N GLU A 5 -37.48 -67.71 6.66
CA GLU A 5 -37.34 -66.79 5.56
C GLU A 5 -37.49 -65.30 5.99
N ALA A 6 -38.34 -65.09 7.02
CA ALA A 6 -38.52 -63.74 7.60
C ALA A 6 -37.29 -63.31 8.40
N GLU A 7 -36.68 -64.21 9.20
CA GLU A 7 -35.42 -63.93 9.93
C GLU A 7 -34.19 -63.68 8.98
N ALA A 8 -34.10 -64.45 7.89
CA ALA A 8 -33.09 -64.24 6.88
C ALA A 8 -33.19 -62.86 6.22
N ARG A 9 -34.41 -62.44 5.86
CA ARG A 9 -34.66 -61.09 5.26
C ARG A 9 -34.36 -59.97 6.25
N ASP A 10 -34.71 -60.11 7.54
CA ASP A 10 -34.39 -59.11 8.57
C ASP A 10 -32.87 -58.97 8.78
N THR A 11 -32.17 -60.11 8.72
CA THR A 11 -30.68 -60.13 8.83
C THR A 11 -30.03 -59.49 7.61
N GLU A 12 -30.49 -59.76 6.39
CA GLU A 12 -29.99 -59.11 5.16
C GLU A 12 -30.26 -57.60 5.17
N GLN A 13 -31.45 -57.18 5.63
CA GLN A 13 -31.80 -55.77 5.74
C GLN A 13 -30.91 -55.07 6.74
N ARG A 14 -30.64 -55.64 7.92
CA ARG A 14 -29.71 -55.09 8.92
C ARG A 14 -28.29 -54.96 8.39
N GLN A 15 -27.81 -55.99 7.66
CA GLN A 15 -26.46 -55.91 7.02
C GLN A 15 -26.40 -54.84 5.94
N ALA A 16 -27.44 -54.64 5.18
CA ALA A 16 -27.54 -53.60 4.17
C ALA A 16 -27.53 -52.19 4.80
N ASP A 17 -28.30 -52.03 5.89
CA ASP A 17 -28.36 -50.76 6.63
C ASP A 17 -27.03 -50.43 7.32
N GLU A 18 -26.35 -51.40 7.92
CA GLU A 18 -25.02 -51.27 8.48
C GLU A 18 -23.99 -50.89 7.40
N ALA A 19 -24.01 -51.56 6.25
CA ALA A 19 -23.12 -51.26 5.13
C ALA A 19 -23.36 -49.85 4.56
N ARG A 20 -24.61 -49.37 4.61
CA ARG A 20 -24.95 -47.99 4.24
C ARG A 20 -24.42 -47.00 5.26
N ALA A 21 -24.65 -47.23 6.54
CA ALA A 21 -24.16 -46.40 7.63
C ALA A 21 -22.63 -46.29 7.62
N VAL A 22 -21.90 -47.37 7.36
CA VAL A 22 -20.44 -47.39 7.20
C VAL A 22 -19.97 -46.55 5.99
N ARG A 23 -20.71 -46.62 4.87
CA ARG A 23 -20.39 -45.77 3.69
C ARG A 23 -20.59 -44.28 3.99
N ASP A 24 -21.69 -43.94 4.65
CA ASP A 24 -22.03 -42.57 5.00
C ASP A 24 -21.00 -42.01 6.00
N LEU A 25 -20.61 -42.81 7.00
CA LEU A 25 -19.54 -42.44 7.93
C LEU A 25 -18.19 -42.23 7.25
N ARG A 26 -17.82 -43.08 6.29
CA ARG A 26 -16.58 -42.90 5.51
C ARG A 26 -16.59 -41.63 4.68
N THR A 27 -17.74 -41.29 4.11
CA THR A 27 -17.89 -40.04 3.33
C THR A 27 -17.80 -38.81 4.24
N LEU A 28 -18.42 -38.84 5.41
CA LEU A 28 -18.31 -37.82 6.43
C LEU A 28 -16.88 -37.66 6.95
N LEU A 29 -16.16 -38.74 7.21
CA LEU A 29 -14.76 -38.71 7.63
C LEU A 29 -13.90 -38.07 6.55
N LYS A 30 -14.04 -38.45 5.29
CA LYS A 30 -13.30 -37.87 4.18
C LYS A 30 -13.55 -36.37 4.01
N GLN A 31 -14.80 -35.93 4.23
CA GLN A 31 -15.15 -34.50 4.24
C GLN A 31 -14.46 -33.79 5.41
N ARG A 32 -14.53 -34.35 6.63
CA ARG A 32 -13.87 -33.77 7.81
C ARG A 32 -12.36 -33.69 7.67
N ASP A 33 -11.71 -34.69 7.06
CA ASP A 33 -10.28 -34.67 6.79
C ASP A 33 -9.92 -33.56 5.80
N SER A 34 -10.74 -33.33 4.77
CA SER A 34 -10.58 -32.23 3.83
C SER A 34 -10.72 -30.87 4.53
N ASP A 35 -11.75 -30.71 5.36
CA ASP A 35 -12.01 -29.48 6.11
C ASP A 35 -10.88 -29.18 7.11
N LEU A 36 -10.34 -30.22 7.78
CA LEU A 36 -9.20 -30.11 8.68
C LEU A 36 -7.91 -29.69 7.94
N ALA A 37 -7.68 -30.25 6.74
CA ALA A 37 -6.53 -29.87 5.92
C ALA A 37 -6.63 -28.40 5.48
N ASP A 38 -7.82 -27.93 5.16
CA ASP A 38 -8.08 -26.54 4.79
C ASP A 38 -7.90 -25.60 5.98
N LEU A 39 -8.40 -25.96 7.15
CA LEU A 39 -8.22 -25.21 8.39
C LEU A 39 -6.73 -25.15 8.81
N ARG A 40 -5.98 -26.24 8.64
CA ARG A 40 -4.54 -26.26 8.90
C ARG A 40 -3.80 -25.32 7.97
N ARG A 41 -4.09 -25.34 6.66
CA ARG A 41 -3.51 -24.39 5.70
C ARG A 41 -3.79 -22.93 6.06
N LYS A 42 -5.01 -22.62 6.51
CA LYS A 42 -5.41 -21.29 6.97
C LYS A 42 -4.67 -20.90 8.26
N LEU A 43 -4.53 -21.83 9.19
CA LEU A 43 -3.82 -21.62 10.45
C LEU A 43 -2.31 -21.41 10.21
N ASP A 44 -1.69 -22.20 9.33
CA ASP A 44 -0.28 -22.04 8.94
C ASP A 44 -0.05 -20.69 8.27
N LEU A 45 -0.99 -20.23 7.44
CA LEU A 45 -0.96 -18.90 6.85
C LEU A 45 -1.03 -17.79 7.91
N ILE A 46 -1.95 -17.91 8.87
CA ILE A 46 -2.12 -16.95 9.98
C ILE A 46 -0.89 -16.97 10.88
N THR A 47 -0.36 -18.14 11.21
CA THR A 47 0.84 -18.27 12.05
C THR A 47 2.09 -17.73 11.38
N ALA A 48 2.23 -17.91 10.05
CA ALA A 48 3.31 -17.30 9.28
C ALA A 48 3.20 -15.77 9.23
N ILE A 49 1.98 -15.21 9.25
CA ILE A 49 1.74 -13.77 9.34
C ILE A 49 2.09 -13.24 10.73
N ASP A 50 1.72 -13.96 11.80
CA ASP A 50 1.94 -13.53 13.20
C ASP A 50 3.43 -13.59 13.60
N GLN A 51 4.22 -14.47 12.99
CA GLN A 51 5.67 -14.61 13.26
C GLN A 51 6.53 -13.61 12.48
N ALA A 52 5.98 -12.85 11.56
CA ALA A 52 6.68 -11.77 10.87
C ALA A 52 6.96 -10.62 11.86
N LYS A 53 8.04 -10.76 12.66
CA LYS A 53 8.55 -9.65 13.47
C LYS A 53 8.88 -8.51 12.51
N LEU A 54 8.09 -7.44 12.57
CA LEU A 54 8.26 -6.19 11.80
C LEU A 54 9.58 -5.51 12.24
N ARG A 55 10.70 -6.06 11.84
CA ARG A 55 12.02 -5.46 12.05
C ARG A 55 12.51 -4.96 10.69
N PRO A 56 12.96 -3.71 10.62
CA PRO A 56 13.57 -3.21 9.39
C PRO A 56 14.76 -4.12 9.00
N PRO A 57 15.00 -4.31 7.70
CA PRO A 57 16.13 -5.08 7.20
C PRO A 57 17.46 -4.61 7.79
N LYS A 58 18.40 -5.51 8.03
CA LYS A 58 19.69 -5.17 8.66
C LYS A 58 20.49 -4.15 7.86
N TRP A 59 20.33 -4.07 6.54
CA TRP A 59 21.02 -3.12 5.68
C TRP A 59 20.54 -1.67 5.84
N LEU A 60 19.35 -1.45 6.42
CA LEU A 60 18.87 -0.11 6.79
C LEU A 60 19.57 0.45 8.05
N GLN A 61 20.42 -0.35 8.69
CA GLN A 61 21.25 0.04 9.83
C GLN A 61 22.72 -0.30 9.57
N PRO A 62 23.36 0.23 8.50
CA PRO A 62 24.74 -0.09 8.21
C PRO A 62 25.66 0.48 9.26
N LYS A 63 26.76 -0.25 9.53
CA LYS A 63 27.88 0.28 10.32
C LYS A 63 28.55 1.36 9.47
N VAL A 64 28.62 2.57 10.00
CA VAL A 64 29.36 3.68 9.37
C VAL A 64 30.86 3.32 9.34
N SER A 65 31.35 2.84 8.22
CA SER A 65 32.77 2.49 8.08
C SER A 65 33.33 2.64 6.65
N ALA A 66 32.58 3.19 5.70
CA ALA A 66 33.02 3.26 4.32
C ALA A 66 33.54 4.66 3.97
N LYS A 67 34.66 4.73 3.24
CA LYS A 67 35.13 5.95 2.60
C LYS A 67 34.16 6.32 1.48
N GLY A 68 33.54 7.50 1.55
CA GLY A 68 32.59 8.00 0.56
C GLY A 68 31.26 8.45 1.18
N HIS A 69 30.44 9.11 0.39
CA HIS A 69 29.09 9.48 0.80
C HIS A 69 28.14 8.29 0.58
N HIS A 70 27.55 7.81 1.64
CA HIS A 70 26.54 6.75 1.61
C HIS A 70 25.15 7.32 1.81
N GLY A 71 24.14 6.69 1.21
CA GLY A 71 22.76 7.10 1.38
C GLY A 71 21.76 6.01 0.98
N THR A 72 20.53 6.24 1.36
CA THR A 72 19.40 5.43 0.95
C THR A 72 18.44 6.29 0.15
N VAL A 73 18.05 5.83 -1.03
CA VAL A 73 16.99 6.43 -1.82
C VAL A 73 15.67 6.16 -1.13
N SER A 74 14.87 7.19 -0.96
CA SER A 74 13.51 7.08 -0.43
C SER A 74 12.52 7.64 -1.44
N LEU A 75 11.48 6.88 -1.71
CA LEU A 75 10.45 7.15 -2.70
C LEU A 75 9.10 7.06 -2.02
N MET A 76 8.13 7.86 -2.43
CA MET A 76 6.76 7.70 -1.98
C MET A 76 5.87 7.47 -3.19
N LEU A 77 5.03 6.43 -3.14
CA LEU A 77 3.91 6.21 -4.05
C LEU A 77 2.63 6.32 -3.23
N THR A 78 1.81 7.31 -3.54
CA THR A 78 0.59 7.62 -2.80
C THR A 78 -0.46 8.23 -3.71
N ASP A 79 -1.71 8.16 -3.29
CA ASP A 79 -2.81 8.85 -3.95
C ASP A 79 -2.82 8.61 -5.46
N THR A 80 -2.65 7.33 -5.84
CA THR A 80 -2.65 6.91 -7.24
C THR A 80 -4.06 6.83 -7.81
N HIS A 81 -5.05 6.50 -6.98
CA HIS A 81 -6.46 6.41 -7.35
C HIS A 81 -6.71 5.60 -8.63
N PHE A 82 -6.07 4.42 -8.75
CA PHE A 82 -6.30 3.54 -9.90
C PHE A 82 -7.78 3.19 -10.05
N GLY A 83 -8.25 3.22 -11.28
CA GLY A 83 -9.63 3.02 -11.66
C GLY A 83 -10.46 4.31 -11.72
N GLU A 84 -9.95 5.46 -11.29
CA GLU A 84 -10.65 6.75 -11.43
C GLU A 84 -10.50 7.32 -12.84
N VAL A 85 -11.53 8.03 -13.29
CA VAL A 85 -11.54 8.78 -14.55
C VAL A 85 -11.67 10.26 -14.24
N VAL A 86 -10.77 11.08 -14.78
CA VAL A 86 -10.86 12.54 -14.77
C VAL A 86 -11.15 13.01 -16.20
N ASN A 87 -12.30 13.65 -16.38
CA ASN A 87 -12.71 14.21 -17.65
C ASN A 87 -12.00 15.56 -17.88
N PRO A 88 -11.12 15.71 -18.88
CA PRO A 88 -10.40 16.94 -19.11
C PRO A 88 -11.29 18.15 -19.36
N ALA A 89 -12.47 17.95 -19.95
CA ALA A 89 -13.40 19.07 -20.23
C ALA A 89 -14.01 19.65 -18.94
N GLU A 90 -14.10 18.87 -17.85
CA GLU A 90 -14.65 19.31 -16.57
C GLU A 90 -13.62 20.00 -15.67
N VAL A 91 -12.35 19.86 -16.00
CA VAL A 91 -11.21 20.47 -15.28
C VAL A 91 -10.46 21.50 -16.15
N ASP A 92 -11.15 22.12 -17.09
CA ASP A 92 -10.60 23.15 -18.01
C ASP A 92 -9.30 22.71 -18.71
N TRP A 93 -9.23 21.44 -19.10
CA TRP A 93 -8.09 20.82 -19.76
C TRP A 93 -6.77 20.89 -18.98
N LEU A 94 -6.85 21.02 -17.65
CA LEU A 94 -5.68 21.02 -16.78
C LEU A 94 -5.09 19.63 -16.57
N ASN A 95 -5.94 18.59 -16.64
CA ASN A 95 -5.57 17.21 -16.40
C ASN A 95 -6.52 16.25 -17.14
N ALA A 96 -6.04 15.04 -17.39
CA ALA A 96 -6.85 13.87 -17.73
C ALA A 96 -6.33 12.68 -16.94
N TYR A 97 -7.18 11.72 -16.61
CA TYR A 97 -6.78 10.51 -15.92
C TYR A 97 -7.70 9.36 -16.28
N ASP A 98 -7.10 8.21 -16.50
CA ASP A 98 -7.72 6.91 -16.70
C ASP A 98 -6.65 5.83 -16.47
N ASP A 99 -6.99 4.55 -16.65
CA ASP A 99 -6.05 3.44 -16.44
C ASP A 99 -4.86 3.46 -17.41
N GLU A 100 -5.02 3.97 -18.64
CA GLU A 100 -3.93 4.06 -19.61
C GLU A 100 -2.94 5.15 -19.22
N ILE A 101 -3.45 6.32 -18.85
CA ILE A 101 -2.65 7.42 -18.33
C ILE A 101 -1.97 7.03 -17.02
N ALA A 102 -2.70 6.36 -16.12
CA ALA A 102 -2.17 5.83 -14.88
C ALA A 102 -0.97 4.89 -15.11
N ALA A 103 -1.07 3.98 -16.06
CA ALA A 103 0.03 3.07 -16.42
C ALA A 103 1.25 3.82 -16.97
N LYS A 104 1.05 4.84 -17.80
CA LYS A 104 2.12 5.71 -18.33
C LYS A 104 2.80 6.47 -17.18
N ARG A 105 2.02 7.04 -16.23
CA ARG A 105 2.54 7.77 -15.07
C ARG A 105 3.27 6.85 -14.08
N LEU A 106 2.78 5.64 -13.83
CA LEU A 106 3.47 4.66 -13.00
C LEU A 106 4.81 4.25 -13.59
N ARG A 107 4.87 4.01 -14.91
CA ARG A 107 6.11 3.73 -15.61
C ARG A 107 7.07 4.90 -15.49
N ARG A 108 6.62 6.12 -15.76
CA ARG A 108 7.44 7.33 -15.64
C ARG A 108 7.93 7.55 -14.22
N PHE A 109 7.09 7.30 -13.20
CA PHE A 109 7.53 7.31 -11.81
C PHE A 109 8.70 6.36 -11.60
N THR A 110 8.59 5.12 -12.08
CA THR A 110 9.63 4.10 -11.95
C THR A 110 10.92 4.51 -12.63
N ASP A 111 10.83 5.00 -13.88
CA ASP A 111 11.98 5.42 -14.67
C ASP A 111 12.69 6.61 -14.01
N LYS A 112 11.94 7.65 -13.59
CA LYS A 112 12.48 8.82 -12.92
C LYS A 112 13.01 8.52 -11.53
N ALA A 113 12.41 7.61 -10.78
CA ALA A 113 12.90 7.14 -9.50
C ALA A 113 14.30 6.51 -9.60
N ILE A 114 14.62 5.91 -10.74
CA ILE A 114 15.94 5.33 -11.05
C ILE A 114 16.89 6.39 -11.62
N GLU A 115 16.41 7.22 -12.55
CA GLU A 115 17.19 8.25 -13.22
C GLU A 115 17.71 9.34 -12.26
N MET A 116 16.82 9.85 -11.39
CA MET A 116 17.17 10.97 -10.51
C MET A 116 18.40 10.69 -9.60
N PRO A 117 18.46 9.59 -8.85
CA PRO A 117 19.64 9.30 -8.02
C PRO A 117 20.87 8.95 -8.85
N ARG A 118 20.72 8.37 -10.04
CA ARG A 118 21.83 8.00 -10.90
C ARG A 118 22.46 9.22 -11.60
N ASP A 119 21.61 10.11 -12.14
CA ASP A 119 22.05 11.13 -13.09
C ASP A 119 22.09 12.54 -12.45
N TYR A 120 21.16 12.86 -11.54
CA TYR A 120 21.09 14.21 -10.93
C TYR A 120 21.72 14.27 -9.53
N VAL A 121 21.79 13.16 -8.81
CA VAL A 121 22.35 13.09 -7.45
C VAL A 121 23.54 12.13 -7.44
N SER A 122 24.54 12.44 -8.27
CA SER A 122 25.76 11.65 -8.40
C SER A 122 26.69 11.81 -7.19
N GLY A 123 27.54 10.82 -6.95
CA GLY A 123 28.56 10.86 -5.88
C GLY A 123 28.10 10.25 -4.55
N ILE A 124 26.89 9.73 -4.46
CA ILE A 124 26.39 8.96 -3.32
C ILE A 124 26.37 7.47 -3.70
N ALA A 125 26.98 6.63 -2.86
CA ALA A 125 26.83 5.18 -2.94
C ALA A 125 25.54 4.78 -2.23
N TYR A 126 24.55 4.29 -2.97
CA TYR A 126 23.24 3.93 -2.42
C TYR A 126 23.25 2.51 -1.84
N ASP A 127 22.90 2.39 -0.57
CA ASP A 127 22.80 1.10 0.15
C ASP A 127 21.55 0.30 -0.23
N GLY A 128 20.60 0.95 -0.87
CA GLY A 128 19.31 0.41 -1.32
C GLY A 128 18.26 1.51 -1.47
N ALA A 129 17.02 1.11 -1.68
CA ALA A 129 15.89 2.02 -1.73
C ALA A 129 14.79 1.63 -0.73
N VAL A 130 14.05 2.63 -0.23
CA VAL A 130 12.84 2.46 0.55
C VAL A 130 11.69 3.06 -0.22
N LEU A 131 10.64 2.27 -0.48
CA LEU A 131 9.40 2.72 -1.09
C LEU A 131 8.33 2.83 -0.01
N PHE A 132 7.87 4.04 0.23
CA PHE A 132 6.77 4.37 1.12
C PHE A 132 5.46 4.35 0.34
N TRP A 133 4.58 3.40 0.65
CA TRP A 133 3.24 3.31 0.09
C TRP A 133 2.30 4.14 0.96
N GLY A 134 1.90 5.30 0.46
CA GLY A 134 1.19 6.31 1.25
C GLY A 134 -0.31 6.10 1.40
N GLY A 135 -0.87 5.09 0.74
CA GLY A 135 -2.32 4.81 0.72
C GLY A 135 -3.04 5.50 -0.44
N ASP A 136 -4.35 5.30 -0.53
CA ASP A 136 -5.22 5.69 -1.64
C ASP A 136 -4.69 5.24 -3.00
N ILE A 137 -4.32 3.94 -3.04
CA ILE A 137 -3.84 3.28 -4.25
C ILE A 137 -4.98 3.09 -5.26
N PHE A 138 -6.17 2.81 -4.77
CA PHE A 138 -7.38 2.69 -5.57
C PHE A 138 -8.36 3.80 -5.24
N THR A 139 -9.13 4.22 -6.24
CA THR A 139 -10.21 5.20 -6.03
C THR A 139 -11.31 4.70 -5.11
N GLY A 140 -11.50 3.38 -5.04
CA GLY A 140 -12.45 2.75 -4.11
C GLY A 140 -13.90 3.00 -4.44
N THR A 141 -14.76 2.85 -3.41
CA THR A 141 -16.22 2.89 -3.56
C THR A 141 -16.91 3.73 -2.47
N ILE A 142 -16.16 4.64 -1.83
CA ILE A 142 -16.68 5.38 -0.68
C ILE A 142 -17.48 6.63 -1.05
N HIS A 143 -17.34 7.12 -2.27
CA HIS A 143 -18.09 8.22 -2.86
C HIS A 143 -18.98 7.70 -4.00
N ASP A 144 -20.25 8.10 -4.03
CA ASP A 144 -21.22 7.58 -5.00
C ASP A 144 -20.87 8.01 -6.42
N GLU A 145 -20.39 9.23 -6.62
CA GLU A 145 -19.96 9.76 -7.91
C GLU A 145 -18.83 8.95 -8.56
N LEU A 146 -17.88 8.45 -7.75
CA LEU A 146 -16.78 7.62 -8.26
C LEU A 146 -17.27 6.25 -8.75
N LEU A 147 -18.35 5.72 -8.18
CA LEU A 147 -18.95 4.46 -8.65
C LEU A 147 -19.54 4.57 -10.06
N GLU A 148 -19.97 5.76 -10.49
CA GLU A 148 -20.55 6.01 -11.80
C GLU A 148 -19.47 6.20 -12.87
N THR A 149 -18.28 6.67 -12.49
CA THR A 149 -17.21 7.06 -13.43
C THR A 149 -16.03 6.11 -13.45
N ASN A 150 -15.87 5.23 -12.43
CA ASN A 150 -14.77 4.27 -12.38
C ASN A 150 -14.75 3.37 -13.62
N THR A 151 -13.56 3.11 -14.16
CA THR A 151 -13.37 2.28 -15.35
C THR A 151 -13.83 0.84 -15.17
N GLU A 152 -13.72 0.32 -13.93
CA GLU A 152 -14.07 -1.05 -13.58
C GLU A 152 -14.39 -1.20 -12.08
N THR A 153 -14.80 -2.40 -11.68
CA THR A 153 -15.03 -2.68 -10.26
C THR A 153 -13.71 -2.67 -9.46
N LEU A 154 -13.78 -2.31 -8.17
CA LEU A 154 -12.62 -2.28 -7.29
C LEU A 154 -11.78 -3.58 -7.31
N TYR A 155 -12.44 -4.74 -7.32
CA TYR A 155 -11.72 -6.03 -7.33
C TYR A 155 -11.02 -6.30 -8.67
N ALA A 156 -11.63 -5.92 -9.79
CA ALA A 156 -11.01 -6.02 -11.11
C ALA A 156 -9.78 -5.11 -11.20
N SER A 157 -9.90 -3.88 -10.69
CA SER A 157 -8.80 -2.94 -10.61
C SER A 157 -7.64 -3.48 -9.75
N VAL A 158 -7.93 -4.07 -8.59
CA VAL A 158 -6.88 -4.72 -7.77
C VAL A 158 -6.13 -5.79 -8.57
N ILE A 159 -6.84 -6.67 -9.26
CA ILE A 159 -6.21 -7.75 -10.05
C ILE A 159 -5.37 -7.17 -11.21
N ARG A 160 -5.88 -6.16 -11.91
CA ARG A 160 -5.17 -5.49 -13.01
C ARG A 160 -3.83 -4.91 -12.56
N TRP A 161 -3.77 -4.29 -11.38
CA TRP A 161 -2.61 -3.53 -10.94
C TRP A 161 -1.57 -4.35 -10.16
N ILE A 162 -1.83 -5.62 -9.80
CA ILE A 162 -0.85 -6.47 -9.11
C ILE A 162 0.45 -6.60 -9.92
N GLU A 163 0.36 -7.00 -11.20
CA GLU A 163 1.53 -7.24 -12.04
C GLU A 163 2.33 -5.95 -12.32
N PRO A 164 1.71 -4.81 -12.73
CA PRO A 164 2.44 -3.55 -12.90
C PRO A 164 3.15 -3.06 -11.63
N LEU A 165 2.51 -3.19 -10.47
CA LEU A 165 3.09 -2.78 -9.19
C LEU A 165 4.23 -3.72 -8.74
N ALA A 166 4.11 -5.01 -8.97
CA ALA A 166 5.18 -5.97 -8.73
C ALA A 166 6.38 -5.71 -9.67
N ALA A 167 6.13 -5.44 -10.95
CA ALA A 167 7.15 -5.09 -11.93
C ALA A 167 7.93 -3.82 -11.54
N MET A 168 7.24 -2.79 -11.02
CA MET A 168 7.88 -1.60 -10.45
C MET A 168 8.82 -1.98 -9.29
N CYS A 169 8.37 -2.83 -8.36
CA CYS A 169 9.19 -3.29 -7.23
C CYS A 169 10.45 -4.03 -7.71
N TYR A 170 10.33 -4.91 -8.71
CA TYR A 170 11.48 -5.60 -9.30
C TYR A 170 12.45 -4.62 -9.96
N SER A 171 11.95 -3.67 -10.75
CA SER A 171 12.79 -2.64 -11.41
C SER A 171 13.58 -1.81 -10.39
N LEU A 172 12.94 -1.40 -9.29
CA LEU A 172 13.60 -0.68 -8.21
C LEU A 172 14.63 -1.57 -7.48
N ALA A 173 14.32 -2.85 -7.24
CA ALA A 173 15.26 -3.79 -6.63
C ALA A 173 16.46 -4.07 -7.55
N ASP A 174 16.27 -4.11 -8.86
CA ASP A 174 17.34 -4.27 -9.84
C ASP A 174 18.27 -3.04 -9.86
N ALA A 175 17.69 -1.84 -9.81
CA ALA A 175 18.45 -0.59 -9.86
C ALA A 175 19.25 -0.33 -8.57
N PHE A 176 18.69 -0.64 -7.41
CA PHE A 176 19.29 -0.31 -6.11
C PHE A 176 19.87 -1.49 -5.34
N GLY A 177 19.75 -2.69 -5.87
CA GLY A 177 20.21 -3.94 -5.22
C GLY A 177 19.36 -4.40 -4.04
N LYS A 178 18.59 -3.51 -3.39
CA LYS A 178 17.69 -3.80 -2.27
C LYS A 178 16.53 -2.82 -2.25
N LEU A 179 15.35 -3.34 -1.95
CA LEU A 179 14.12 -2.56 -1.80
C LEU A 179 13.41 -2.91 -0.48
N HIS A 180 13.07 -1.91 0.30
CA HIS A 180 12.19 -2.07 1.46
C HIS A 180 10.87 -1.33 1.21
N CYS A 181 9.76 -2.05 1.19
CA CYS A 181 8.43 -1.50 1.03
C CYS A 181 7.78 -1.30 2.41
N ALA A 182 7.54 -0.06 2.79
CA ALA A 182 6.80 0.30 4.00
C ALA A 182 5.44 0.86 3.63
N VAL A 183 4.36 0.38 4.25
CA VAL A 183 3.00 0.71 3.81
C VAL A 183 2.16 1.37 4.90
N THR A 184 1.21 2.19 4.48
CA THR A 184 0.05 2.63 5.27
C THR A 184 -1.21 2.43 4.43
N PHE A 185 -2.38 2.70 4.99
CA PHE A 185 -3.68 2.45 4.37
C PHE A 185 -4.45 3.74 4.23
N GLY A 186 -4.89 4.02 3.02
CA GLY A 186 -5.68 5.18 2.69
C GLY A 186 -7.15 5.05 3.11
N ASN A 187 -7.88 6.13 2.93
CA ASN A 187 -9.30 6.11 3.24
C ASN A 187 -10.17 5.58 2.10
N HIS A 188 -9.70 5.64 0.86
CA HIS A 188 -10.43 5.14 -0.29
C HIS A 188 -10.50 3.62 -0.34
N GLY A 189 -9.54 2.91 0.22
CA GLY A 189 -9.54 1.45 0.31
C GLY A 189 -10.49 0.83 1.33
N ARG A 190 -11.18 1.62 2.17
CA ARG A 190 -12.12 1.11 3.19
C ARG A 190 -13.44 0.65 2.56
N ARG A 191 -14.06 -0.37 3.16
CA ARG A 191 -15.35 -0.92 2.70
C ARG A 191 -16.58 -0.11 3.11
N THR A 192 -16.43 0.89 3.98
CA THR A 192 -17.56 1.63 4.55
C THR A 192 -17.50 3.11 4.20
N LYS A 193 -18.65 3.71 3.83
CA LYS A 193 -18.72 5.15 3.53
C LYS A 193 -18.26 6.02 4.71
N LYS A 194 -18.55 5.62 5.95
CA LYS A 194 -18.10 6.35 7.15
C LYS A 194 -16.81 5.72 7.72
N PRO A 195 -15.81 6.52 8.10
CA PRO A 195 -14.59 6.00 8.71
C PRO A 195 -14.87 5.22 10.00
N ARG A 196 -14.15 4.12 10.20
CA ARG A 196 -14.17 3.33 11.44
C ARG A 196 -12.79 3.38 12.09
N GLY A 197 -12.76 3.48 13.43
CA GLY A 197 -11.49 3.48 14.18
C GLY A 197 -10.90 2.08 14.42
N LYS A 198 -11.74 1.02 14.34
CA LYS A 198 -11.31 -0.38 14.55
C LYS A 198 -11.08 -1.06 13.21
N GLN A 199 -10.11 -1.98 13.18
CA GLN A 199 -9.76 -2.81 12.01
C GLN A 199 -9.41 -2.01 10.75
N ARG A 200 -8.89 -0.80 10.92
CA ARG A 200 -8.59 0.12 9.82
C ARG A 200 -7.64 -0.50 8.77
N ALA A 201 -6.66 -1.27 9.21
CA ALA A 201 -5.73 -1.96 8.32
C ALA A 201 -6.39 -3.16 7.64
N GLN A 202 -6.80 -4.15 8.40
CA GLN A 202 -7.27 -5.44 7.87
C GLN A 202 -8.62 -5.37 7.15
N ASP A 203 -9.45 -4.35 7.42
CA ASP A 203 -10.72 -4.09 6.72
C ASP A 203 -10.57 -3.05 5.59
N ASN A 204 -9.39 -3.06 4.94
CA ASN A 204 -9.03 -2.18 3.84
C ASN A 204 -8.51 -3.01 2.66
N ILE A 205 -8.96 -2.71 1.44
CA ILE A 205 -8.56 -3.46 0.23
C ILE A 205 -7.04 -3.36 -0.02
N GLU A 206 -6.42 -2.26 0.38
CA GLU A 206 -4.98 -2.06 0.22
C GLU A 206 -4.16 -3.02 1.08
N TRP A 207 -4.69 -3.41 2.25
CA TRP A 207 -4.04 -4.46 3.05
C TRP A 207 -3.97 -5.78 2.27
N LEU A 208 -5.05 -6.14 1.57
CA LEU A 208 -5.06 -7.31 0.70
C LEU A 208 -4.07 -7.14 -0.45
N LEU A 209 -4.07 -5.99 -1.14
CA LEU A 209 -3.11 -5.69 -2.20
C LEU A 209 -1.66 -5.89 -1.71
N TYR A 210 -1.28 -5.26 -0.59
CA TYR A 210 0.08 -5.35 -0.08
C TYR A 210 0.46 -6.78 0.33
N LYS A 211 -0.48 -7.56 0.87
CA LYS A 211 -0.26 -8.99 1.16
C LYS A 211 -0.08 -9.84 -0.09
N VAL A 212 -0.78 -9.50 -1.16
CA VAL A 212 -0.59 -10.17 -2.47
C VAL A 212 0.76 -9.79 -3.06
N LEU A 213 1.14 -8.52 -3.06
CA LEU A 213 2.44 -8.05 -3.55
C LEU A 213 3.62 -8.63 -2.73
N GLU A 214 3.50 -8.70 -1.40
CA GLU A 214 4.48 -9.38 -0.54
C GLU A 214 4.65 -10.84 -0.95
N ARG A 215 3.55 -11.54 -1.22
CA ARG A 215 3.57 -12.94 -1.66
C ARG A 215 4.15 -13.09 -3.07
N GLU A 216 3.80 -12.21 -3.99
CA GLU A 216 4.27 -12.20 -5.38
C GLU A 216 5.78 -11.98 -5.45
N THR A 217 6.29 -11.01 -4.67
CA THR A 217 7.71 -10.66 -4.67
C THR A 217 8.58 -11.51 -3.73
N ARG A 218 8.02 -12.45 -2.98
CA ARG A 218 8.72 -13.24 -1.92
C ARG A 218 9.93 -14.03 -2.40
N HIS A 219 9.98 -14.35 -3.70
CA HIS A 219 11.08 -15.11 -4.31
C HIS A 219 12.34 -14.27 -4.46
N ASP A 220 12.20 -12.96 -4.58
CA ASP A 220 13.32 -12.03 -4.61
C ASP A 220 13.68 -11.55 -3.19
N LYS A 221 14.80 -12.05 -2.67
CA LYS A 221 15.27 -11.73 -1.32
C LYS A 221 15.77 -10.29 -1.16
N ARG A 222 15.86 -9.55 -2.25
CA ARG A 222 16.21 -8.12 -2.23
C ARG A 222 15.02 -7.26 -1.82
N ILE A 223 13.77 -7.77 -2.01
CA ILE A 223 12.53 -7.07 -1.69
C ILE A 223 12.00 -7.51 -0.33
N THR A 224 11.73 -6.55 0.53
CA THR A 224 11.19 -6.77 1.88
C THR A 224 10.01 -5.87 2.13
N TRP A 225 9.03 -6.36 2.89
CA TRP A 225 7.79 -5.62 3.19
C TRP A 225 7.61 -5.39 4.68
N GLN A 226 7.07 -4.23 5.03
CA GLN A 226 6.62 -3.86 6.37
C GLN A 226 5.16 -3.43 6.30
N ILE A 227 4.26 -4.38 6.59
CA ILE A 227 2.79 -4.21 6.52
C ILE A 227 2.25 -4.25 7.94
N PRO A 228 1.91 -3.10 8.56
CA PRO A 228 1.45 -3.04 9.94
C PRO A 228 -0.02 -3.45 10.07
N ASP A 229 -0.45 -3.78 11.28
CA ASP A 229 -1.86 -3.88 11.65
C ASP A 229 -2.45 -2.54 12.14
N ALA A 230 -1.62 -1.51 12.22
CA ALA A 230 -1.99 -0.16 12.65
C ALA A 230 -2.06 0.81 11.45
N ALA A 231 -2.66 1.98 11.69
CA ALA A 231 -2.77 3.04 10.69
C ALA A 231 -1.44 3.75 10.39
N ASP A 232 -0.43 3.57 11.22
CA ASP A 232 0.86 4.26 11.13
C ASP A 232 1.99 3.24 11.09
N THR A 233 3.01 3.50 10.26
CA THR A 233 4.22 2.67 10.16
C THR A 233 5.44 3.47 10.54
N LEU A 234 6.22 2.98 11.49
CA LEU A 234 7.50 3.58 11.88
C LEU A 234 8.63 2.85 11.16
N VAL A 235 9.40 3.58 10.36
CA VAL A 235 10.52 3.07 9.56
C VAL A 235 11.80 3.76 10.02
N SER A 236 12.86 3.00 10.27
CA SER A 236 14.18 3.57 10.58
C SER A 236 15.11 3.39 9.38
N ILE A 237 15.67 4.50 8.91
CA ILE A 237 16.71 4.53 7.90
C ILE A 237 17.94 5.17 8.58
N TYR A 238 18.95 4.39 8.82
CA TYR A 238 20.08 4.77 9.69
C TYR A 238 19.59 5.20 11.09
N SER A 239 19.95 6.38 11.52
CA SER A 239 19.50 6.98 12.79
C SER A 239 18.17 7.72 12.67
N THR A 240 17.70 7.99 11.45
CA THR A 240 16.47 8.76 11.21
C THR A 240 15.25 7.88 11.21
N ARG A 241 14.25 8.25 12.01
CA ARG A 241 12.97 7.52 12.14
C ARG A 241 11.88 8.27 11.37
N PHE A 242 11.25 7.56 10.46
CA PHE A 242 10.16 8.06 9.63
C PHE A 242 8.83 7.50 10.14
N LEU A 243 7.86 8.39 10.37
CA LEU A 243 6.47 8.00 10.62
C LEU A 243 5.69 8.12 9.32
N LEU A 244 5.35 7.00 8.71
CA LEU A 244 4.44 6.94 7.57
C LEU A 244 3.00 6.90 8.07
N THR A 245 2.15 7.79 7.56
CA THR A 245 0.72 7.87 7.85
C THR A 245 -0.01 8.38 6.62
N HIS A 246 -1.27 7.96 6.38
CA HIS A 246 -1.98 8.45 5.18
C HIS A 246 -2.36 9.93 5.29
N GLY A 247 -3.08 10.35 6.33
CA GLY A 247 -3.42 11.77 6.53
C GLY A 247 -4.89 12.07 6.72
N ASP A 248 -5.82 11.22 6.34
CA ASP A 248 -7.28 11.41 6.43
C ASP A 248 -7.81 11.67 7.85
N GLN A 249 -7.02 11.33 8.87
CA GLN A 249 -7.31 11.66 10.26
C GLN A 249 -6.97 13.12 10.63
N PHE A 250 -6.29 13.87 9.77
CA PHE A 250 -5.96 15.27 9.97
C PHE A 250 -7.13 16.14 9.52
N ARG A 251 -7.95 16.57 10.47
CA ARG A 251 -9.15 17.35 10.22
C ARG A 251 -8.94 18.80 10.59
N GLY A 252 -9.64 19.67 9.89
CA GLY A 252 -9.66 21.11 10.13
C GLY A 252 -8.85 21.83 9.05
N GLY A 253 -9.27 23.04 8.71
CA GLY A 253 -8.66 23.85 7.67
C GLY A 253 -9.67 24.12 6.58
N SER A 254 -10.49 25.12 6.82
CA SER A 254 -11.13 25.89 5.77
C SER A 254 -10.47 27.27 5.82
N GLY A 255 -10.28 27.89 4.69
CA GLY A 255 -9.79 29.24 4.61
C GLY A 255 -8.39 29.36 3.98
N ILE A 256 -7.76 30.53 4.21
CA ILE A 256 -6.55 30.99 3.50
C ILE A 256 -5.37 30.00 3.53
N ALA A 257 -5.27 29.15 4.57
CA ALA A 257 -4.15 28.23 4.75
C ALA A 257 -4.31 26.87 4.04
N GLY A 258 -5.46 26.58 3.42
CA GLY A 258 -5.69 25.31 2.68
C GLY A 258 -5.25 24.06 3.44
N ALA A 259 -4.48 23.20 2.79
CA ALA A 259 -3.93 21.98 3.36
C ALA A 259 -2.92 22.19 4.50
N LEU A 260 -2.28 23.35 4.59
CA LEU A 260 -1.24 23.61 5.59
C LEU A 260 -1.75 23.57 7.02
N SER A 261 -2.94 24.10 7.28
CA SER A 261 -3.51 24.15 8.65
C SER A 261 -3.75 22.75 9.23
N PRO A 262 -4.46 21.81 8.57
CA PRO A 262 -4.63 20.45 9.07
C PRO A 262 -3.30 19.70 9.17
N LEU A 263 -2.35 19.91 8.26
CA LEU A 263 -1.02 19.32 8.31
C LEU A 263 -0.25 19.75 9.56
N MET A 264 -0.20 21.06 9.85
CA MET A 264 0.52 21.58 11.01
C MET A 264 -0.10 21.11 12.34
N LEU A 265 -1.42 21.19 12.48
CA LEU A 265 -2.11 20.74 13.69
C LEU A 265 -2.04 19.22 13.86
N GLY A 266 -2.21 18.48 12.78
CA GLY A 266 -2.15 17.01 12.76
C GLY A 266 -0.76 16.50 13.10
N SER A 267 0.28 17.08 12.51
CA SER A 267 1.67 16.71 12.80
C SER A 267 2.02 16.96 14.25
N HIS A 268 1.64 18.12 14.79
CA HIS A 268 1.87 18.44 16.22
C HIS A 268 1.18 17.43 17.16
N ARG A 269 -0.07 17.07 16.88
CA ARG A 269 -0.81 16.07 17.67
C ARG A 269 -0.17 14.69 17.59
N LYS A 270 0.29 14.26 16.38
CA LYS A 270 1.00 13.00 16.17
C LYS A 270 2.33 12.97 16.93
N THR A 271 3.13 14.05 16.85
CA THR A 271 4.41 14.16 17.56
C THR A 271 4.21 14.05 19.08
N ARG A 272 3.26 14.79 19.64
CA ARG A 272 2.96 14.70 21.08
C ARG A 272 2.55 13.28 21.50
N ARG A 273 1.70 12.62 20.74
CA ARG A 273 1.29 11.24 20.99
C ARG A 273 2.48 10.27 20.91
N ALA A 274 3.31 10.42 19.89
CA ALA A 274 4.48 9.57 19.66
C ALA A 274 5.49 9.70 20.81
N MET A 275 5.75 10.93 21.27
CA MET A 275 6.60 11.18 22.44
C MET A 275 6.02 10.57 23.71
N ALA A 276 4.74 10.77 23.99
CA ALA A 276 4.07 10.23 25.18
C ALA A 276 4.04 8.68 25.18
N SER A 277 3.99 8.05 24.02
CA SER A 277 4.02 6.58 23.89
C SER A 277 5.42 5.97 23.81
N GLY A 278 6.49 6.76 23.95
CA GLY A 278 7.87 6.27 23.83
C GLY A 278 8.27 5.84 22.42
N ARG A 279 7.54 6.27 21.40
CA ARG A 279 7.79 5.97 19.98
C ARG A 279 8.02 7.24 19.14
N PRO A 280 8.98 8.09 19.53
CA PRO A 280 9.25 9.32 18.79
C PRO A 280 9.74 9.03 17.37
N TYR A 281 9.53 9.99 16.47
CA TYR A 281 10.03 9.98 15.11
C TYR A 281 10.67 11.33 14.78
N ASP A 282 11.46 11.34 13.72
CA ASP A 282 12.23 12.51 13.30
C ASP A 282 11.59 13.17 12.06
N VAL A 283 10.97 12.39 11.18
CA VAL A 283 10.32 12.86 9.95
C VAL A 283 8.94 12.21 9.82
N MET A 284 7.93 12.98 9.46
CA MET A 284 6.61 12.44 9.08
C MET A 284 6.48 12.41 7.56
N VAL A 285 6.04 11.27 7.02
CA VAL A 285 5.74 11.06 5.60
C VAL A 285 4.23 10.83 5.46
N ILE A 286 3.56 11.62 4.61
CA ILE A 286 2.11 11.69 4.58
C ILE A 286 1.58 11.87 3.15
N GLY A 287 0.47 11.20 2.79
CA GLY A 287 -0.31 11.35 1.56
C GLY A 287 -1.56 12.22 1.75
N HIS A 288 -2.66 11.82 1.10
CA HIS A 288 -4.02 12.35 1.28
C HIS A 288 -4.29 13.77 0.77
N PHE A 289 -3.30 14.65 0.83
CA PHE A 289 -3.48 16.06 0.50
C PHE A 289 -3.30 16.37 -0.98
N HIS A 290 -2.89 15.37 -1.76
CA HIS A 290 -2.63 15.44 -3.19
C HIS A 290 -1.66 16.58 -3.61
N GLN A 291 -0.85 17.07 -2.67
CA GLN A 291 0.12 18.12 -2.91
C GLN A 291 1.52 17.67 -2.48
N TYR A 292 2.51 17.93 -3.31
CA TYR A 292 3.89 17.72 -2.90
C TYR A 292 4.39 18.91 -2.08
N LEU A 293 4.75 18.67 -0.83
CA LEU A 293 5.27 19.68 0.08
C LEU A 293 6.39 19.10 0.95
N THR A 294 7.40 19.92 1.23
CA THR A 294 8.37 19.65 2.30
C THR A 294 8.30 20.81 3.28
N LEU A 295 7.88 20.55 4.51
CA LEU A 295 7.65 21.55 5.52
C LEU A 295 8.74 21.49 6.60
N PRO A 296 9.11 22.64 7.22
CA PRO A 296 9.95 22.65 8.42
C PRO A 296 9.29 21.86 9.57
N GLY A 297 10.10 21.07 10.30
CA GLY A 297 9.64 20.30 11.43
C GLY A 297 9.38 18.82 11.20
N PRO A 298 10.20 18.07 10.47
CA PRO A 298 10.15 17.88 9.03
C PRO A 298 8.96 16.98 8.64
N VAL A 299 8.13 17.47 7.75
CA VAL A 299 7.01 16.75 7.14
C VAL A 299 7.23 16.69 5.64
N ILE A 300 7.24 15.50 5.08
CA ILE A 300 7.25 15.26 3.64
C ILE A 300 5.83 14.82 3.24
N VAL A 301 5.18 15.60 2.40
CA VAL A 301 3.87 15.28 1.85
C VAL A 301 4.08 14.74 0.45
N GLY A 302 3.54 13.57 0.17
CA GLY A 302 3.51 12.99 -1.18
C GLY A 302 2.48 13.73 -2.03
N GLY A 303 2.77 13.93 -3.31
CA GLY A 303 1.80 14.44 -4.26
C GLY A 303 0.73 13.40 -4.61
N THR A 304 0.25 13.44 -5.84
CA THR A 304 -0.70 12.47 -6.37
C THR A 304 -0.22 11.99 -7.74
N LEU A 305 -0.50 10.73 -8.08
CA LEU A 305 -0.29 10.24 -9.44
C LEU A 305 -1.43 10.72 -10.36
N LYS A 306 -2.62 10.84 -9.80
CA LYS A 306 -3.83 11.28 -10.51
C LYS A 306 -3.73 12.75 -10.97
N GLY A 307 -3.30 13.66 -10.10
CA GLY A 307 -3.32 15.09 -10.34
C GLY A 307 -4.64 15.76 -9.95
N THR A 308 -4.88 16.97 -10.46
CA THR A 308 -6.12 17.74 -10.23
C THR A 308 -7.31 17.03 -10.88
N ASP A 309 -8.37 16.84 -10.11
CA ASP A 309 -9.63 16.24 -10.50
C ASP A 309 -10.79 17.26 -10.42
N GLU A 310 -12.01 16.83 -10.76
CA GLU A 310 -13.22 17.63 -10.73
C GLU A 310 -13.54 18.15 -9.30
N TYR A 311 -13.28 17.33 -8.27
CA TYR A 311 -13.47 17.74 -6.87
C TYR A 311 -12.52 18.87 -6.48
N ALA A 312 -11.24 18.75 -6.84
CA ALA A 312 -10.24 19.77 -6.56
C ALA A 312 -10.50 21.05 -7.36
N TYR A 313 -10.92 20.91 -8.62
CA TYR A 313 -11.27 22.02 -9.50
C TYR A 313 -12.49 22.78 -8.98
N LEU A 314 -13.57 22.07 -8.68
CA LEU A 314 -14.80 22.69 -8.12
C LEU A 314 -14.54 23.32 -6.73
N GLY A 315 -13.68 22.70 -5.93
CA GLY A 315 -13.28 23.19 -4.61
C GLY A 315 -12.33 24.38 -4.65
N ASN A 316 -11.92 24.85 -5.83
CA ASN A 316 -10.91 25.91 -6.01
C ASN A 316 -9.59 25.61 -5.30
N PHE A 317 -9.16 24.34 -5.30
CA PHE A 317 -7.84 23.99 -4.80
C PHE A 317 -6.77 24.47 -5.80
N GLY A 318 -5.56 24.75 -5.29
CA GLY A 318 -4.46 25.09 -6.17
C GLY A 318 -4.15 23.95 -7.14
N TYR A 319 -3.80 24.31 -8.37
CA TYR A 319 -3.35 23.31 -9.35
C TYR A 319 -2.11 22.57 -8.83
N GLU A 320 -2.18 21.25 -8.83
CA GLU A 320 -1.06 20.39 -8.52
C GLU A 320 -0.81 19.44 -9.69
N PRO A 321 0.36 19.55 -10.37
CA PRO A 321 0.71 18.59 -11.40
C PRO A 321 0.90 17.19 -10.80
N PRO A 322 0.62 16.14 -11.57
CA PRO A 322 0.90 14.78 -11.13
C PRO A 322 2.38 14.59 -10.77
N ARG A 323 2.65 14.32 -9.50
CA ARG A 323 4.01 14.11 -8.98
C ARG A 323 4.02 13.28 -7.71
N GLN A 324 5.19 12.73 -7.40
CA GLN A 324 5.44 11.94 -6.21
C GLN A 324 6.67 12.44 -5.47
N ALA A 325 6.86 12.05 -4.21
CA ALA A 325 8.01 12.51 -3.42
C ALA A 325 9.22 11.59 -3.58
N PHE A 326 10.39 12.21 -3.67
CA PHE A 326 11.71 11.60 -3.64
C PHE A 326 12.57 12.31 -2.59
N TRP A 327 13.38 11.54 -1.85
CA TRP A 327 14.42 12.11 -1.00
C TRP A 327 15.57 11.12 -0.79
N VAL A 328 16.71 11.66 -0.39
CA VAL A 328 17.89 10.88 -0.01
C VAL A 328 18.12 11.05 1.48
N THR A 329 18.27 9.92 2.18
CA THR A 329 18.62 9.87 3.60
C THR A 329 20.07 9.46 3.74
N THR A 330 20.88 10.27 4.44
CA THR A 330 22.28 9.93 4.76
C THR A 330 22.46 9.62 6.25
N PRO A 331 23.47 8.81 6.62
CA PRO A 331 23.72 8.45 8.02
C PRO A 331 23.97 9.66 8.92
N GLU A 332 24.64 10.70 8.39
CA GLU A 332 25.12 11.85 9.16
C GLU A 332 24.07 12.93 9.36
N LYS A 333 23.20 13.13 8.35
CA LYS A 333 22.29 14.30 8.30
C LYS A 333 20.80 13.95 8.23
N GLY A 334 20.47 12.65 8.12
CA GLY A 334 19.09 12.26 7.86
C GLY A 334 18.65 12.66 6.43
N VAL A 335 17.48 13.27 6.28
CA VAL A 335 17.03 13.78 4.97
C VAL A 335 17.95 14.87 4.49
N THR A 336 18.69 14.60 3.44
CA THR A 336 19.73 15.50 2.90
C THR A 336 19.27 16.21 1.63
N ILE A 337 18.52 15.51 0.78
CA ILE A 337 17.98 16.00 -0.48
C ILE A 337 16.50 15.62 -0.52
N SER A 338 15.65 16.51 -0.99
CA SER A 338 14.23 16.24 -1.25
C SER A 338 13.82 16.93 -2.53
N ALA A 339 13.10 16.23 -3.40
CA ALA A 339 12.63 16.73 -4.69
C ALA A 339 11.32 16.04 -5.11
N PRO A 340 10.50 16.66 -5.96
CA PRO A 340 9.39 15.96 -6.60
C PRO A 340 9.90 15.07 -7.74
N ILE A 341 9.20 13.98 -7.99
CA ILE A 341 9.23 13.22 -9.24
C ILE A 341 8.01 13.63 -10.05
N ASP A 342 8.20 14.46 -11.05
CA ASP A 342 7.13 14.84 -11.98
C ASP A 342 6.84 13.66 -12.92
N VAL A 343 5.57 13.20 -12.91
CA VAL A 343 5.12 12.08 -13.74
C VAL A 343 4.22 12.51 -14.90
N PHE A 344 3.91 13.80 -14.95
CA PHE A 344 3.07 14.41 -15.98
C PHE A 344 3.82 14.60 -17.30
N ASP A 345 3.18 14.21 -18.42
CA ASP A 345 3.64 14.49 -19.76
C ASP A 345 2.47 14.37 -20.73
N ARG A 346 1.80 15.48 -20.95
CA ARG A 346 0.59 15.55 -21.78
C ARG A 346 0.81 14.98 -23.19
N ALA A 347 1.96 15.25 -23.79
CA ALA A 347 2.25 14.76 -25.14
C ALA A 347 2.39 13.23 -25.19
N ALA A 348 3.07 12.63 -24.20
CA ALA A 348 3.21 11.20 -24.10
C ALA A 348 1.93 10.52 -23.60
N GLU A 349 1.10 11.20 -22.84
CA GLU A 349 -0.22 10.73 -22.40
C GLU A 349 -1.24 10.74 -23.51
N GLY A 350 -1.16 11.69 -24.45
CA GLY A 350 -1.95 11.70 -25.70
C GLY A 350 -3.32 12.41 -25.57
N TRP A 351 -3.44 13.43 -24.72
CA TRP A 351 -4.68 14.17 -24.47
C TRP A 351 -4.49 15.69 -24.50
#